data_a0d97d54d8b688cf18d926baa2cad87c
#
_entry.id   a0d97d54d8b688cf18d926baa2cad87c
#
_cell.length_a   1.000
_cell.length_b   1.000
_cell.length_c   1.000
_cell.angle_alpha   90.00
_cell.angle_beta   90.00
_cell.angle_gamma   90.00
#
_symmetry.space_group_name_H-M   'P 1'
#
loop_
_entity.id
_entity.type
_entity.pdbx_description
1 polymer ?
#
loop_
_entity_poly.entity_id
_entity_poly.type
_entity_poly.pdbx_seq_one_letter_code
_entity_poly.pdbx_strand_id
1 'polypeptide(L)'
;MFDSKIFNAEKTDYEQSALFLGQPNGLLDTVNSHHTRLWDLYRSLRGLDWDTHEFDFSPCLLEFKTKPKGISQAMIQNLGWQWEADSVAANSIMAVMNHFVTDSGLKTVWDQIVANENLHATTYSEIVRYSFDAPNKVLEDVLGIKDSLMRLSTVGKIMGNAFQVGLKVSQGQLSRDSEEAYAAAFLFTCALFGLERVHFMGSFAVTGAIAQTGDFMPICKAVQRIAQDEAEIHVNVGKYVIQTEMATTRGRACWKANRQLIDDMFMEIMASEMRWINFQQTSGSALPTEIVGWDQIKQYVRFNVADAMDTVELPVDFKAPLDIPLQYMTKWLRVAGTQASPQEQDNGQYRVNVVRYDDHGMVFPFELKRDRKIWLPSAANAA
;
A
#
# COMPACT_ATOMS: atom_id res chain seq x y z
N MET A 1 -0.54 -34.43 17.25
CA MET A 1 -0.09 -33.27 18.06
C MET A 1 0.03 -32.10 17.09
N PHE A 2 -0.67 -30.99 17.31
CA PHE A 2 -0.51 -29.79 16.47
C PHE A 2 0.90 -29.22 16.63
N ASP A 3 1.50 -28.74 15.52
CA ASP A 3 2.74 -27.98 15.61
C ASP A 3 2.43 -26.61 16.23
N SER A 4 3.02 -26.31 17.38
CA SER A 4 2.84 -25.06 18.10
C SER A 4 3.31 -23.82 17.31
N LYS A 5 4.09 -24.02 16.25
CA LYS A 5 4.49 -22.93 15.33
C LYS A 5 3.35 -22.47 14.43
N ILE A 6 2.40 -23.36 14.12
CA ILE A 6 1.23 -23.03 13.29
C ILE A 6 0.07 -22.59 14.16
N PHE A 7 -0.15 -23.30 15.27
CA PHE A 7 -1.26 -23.03 16.19
C PHE A 7 -0.85 -23.35 17.63
N ASN A 8 -0.77 -22.33 18.47
CA ASN A 8 -0.44 -22.50 19.88
C ASN A 8 -1.74 -22.72 20.69
N ALA A 9 -2.06 -23.97 20.97
CA ALA A 9 -3.23 -24.35 21.77
C ALA A 9 -3.10 -23.95 23.25
N GLU A 10 -1.87 -23.65 23.72
CA GLU A 10 -1.57 -23.27 25.10
C GLU A 10 -1.53 -21.76 25.31
N LYS A 11 -1.74 -20.94 24.27
CA LYS A 11 -1.81 -19.49 24.41
C LYS A 11 -3.07 -19.12 25.21
N THR A 12 -2.87 -18.55 26.38
CA THR A 12 -3.95 -18.19 27.31
C THR A 12 -4.04 -16.69 27.57
N ASP A 13 -2.97 -15.94 27.29
CA ASP A 13 -2.91 -14.49 27.50
C ASP A 13 -3.04 -13.75 26.17
N TYR A 14 -4.20 -13.21 25.90
CA TYR A 14 -4.50 -12.38 24.75
C TYR A 14 -4.59 -10.88 25.10
N GLU A 15 -4.73 -10.55 26.40
CA GLU A 15 -4.80 -9.17 26.86
C GLU A 15 -3.41 -8.50 26.87
N GLN A 16 -2.35 -9.28 27.13
CA GLN A 16 -0.97 -8.80 27.18
C GLN A 16 -0.13 -9.34 26.01
N SER A 17 -0.79 -9.71 24.92
CA SER A 17 -0.12 -10.23 23.74
C SER A 17 0.84 -9.19 23.17
N ALA A 18 2.14 -9.54 23.08
CA ALA A 18 3.12 -8.71 22.40
C ALA A 18 2.82 -8.70 20.89
N LEU A 19 2.96 -7.54 20.25
CA LEU A 19 2.79 -7.44 18.80
C LEU A 19 3.81 -8.30 18.06
N PHE A 20 5.08 -8.27 18.54
CA PHE A 20 6.20 -9.00 17.95
C PHE A 20 6.85 -9.95 18.96
N LEU A 21 7.24 -11.13 18.47
CA LEU A 21 8.15 -12.06 19.16
C LEU A 21 7.67 -12.55 20.55
N GLY A 22 6.38 -12.39 20.83
CA GLY A 22 5.74 -12.95 22.03
C GLY A 22 5.44 -14.45 21.90
N GLN A 23 4.42 -14.92 22.59
CA GLN A 23 3.92 -16.27 22.41
C GLN A 23 3.42 -16.48 20.97
N PRO A 24 3.73 -17.62 20.33
CA PRO A 24 3.19 -17.93 19.02
C PRO A 24 1.66 -17.77 18.96
N ASN A 25 1.13 -17.53 17.76
CA ASN A 25 -0.29 -17.31 17.58
C ASN A 25 -1.13 -18.53 17.98
N GLY A 26 -2.26 -18.25 18.64
CA GLY A 26 -3.34 -19.20 18.92
C GLY A 26 -4.61 -18.80 18.17
N LEU A 27 -5.75 -18.75 18.87
CA LEU A 27 -7.01 -18.29 18.30
C LEU A 27 -6.91 -16.83 17.80
N LEU A 28 -7.63 -16.51 16.75
CA LEU A 28 -7.88 -15.12 16.33
C LEU A 28 -8.94 -14.53 17.28
N ASP A 29 -8.48 -14.01 18.42
CA ASP A 29 -9.33 -13.63 19.53
C ASP A 29 -9.66 -12.14 19.51
N THR A 30 -10.95 -11.83 19.34
CA THR A 30 -11.50 -10.45 19.42
C THR A 30 -12.15 -10.17 20.78
N VAL A 31 -12.27 -11.18 21.67
CA VAL A 31 -12.96 -11.05 22.96
C VAL A 31 -12.01 -10.44 24.00
N ASN A 32 -10.78 -10.97 24.08
CA ASN A 32 -9.79 -10.60 25.09
C ASN A 32 -8.65 -9.75 24.53
N SER A 33 -8.70 -9.38 23.25
CA SER A 33 -7.62 -8.62 22.61
C SER A 33 -7.42 -7.25 23.27
N HIS A 34 -6.19 -6.95 23.71
CA HIS A 34 -5.81 -5.63 24.17
C HIS A 34 -5.71 -4.60 23.05
N HIS A 35 -5.35 -5.05 21.84
CA HIS A 35 -5.15 -4.22 20.67
C HIS A 35 -6.44 -4.03 19.85
N THR A 36 -7.53 -3.57 20.48
CA THR A 36 -8.85 -3.40 19.84
C THR A 36 -8.80 -2.48 18.63
N ARG A 37 -7.90 -1.47 18.64
CA ARG A 37 -7.71 -0.56 17.50
C ARG A 37 -7.30 -1.26 16.21
N LEU A 38 -6.52 -2.34 16.29
CA LEU A 38 -6.14 -3.13 15.10
C LEU A 38 -7.36 -3.82 14.48
N TRP A 39 -8.26 -4.33 15.32
CA TRP A 39 -9.52 -4.90 14.85
C TRP A 39 -10.46 -3.86 14.25
N ASP A 40 -10.46 -2.63 14.76
CA ASP A 40 -11.24 -1.54 14.18
C ASP A 40 -10.68 -1.13 12.82
N LEU A 41 -9.35 -1.03 12.68
CA LEU A 41 -8.70 -0.76 11.40
C LEU A 41 -8.95 -1.88 10.39
N TYR A 42 -8.89 -3.15 10.81
CA TYR A 42 -9.27 -4.28 9.97
C TYR A 42 -10.72 -4.16 9.46
N ARG A 43 -11.68 -3.88 10.37
CA ARG A 43 -13.09 -3.70 9.98
C ARG A 43 -13.28 -2.51 9.05
N SER A 44 -12.55 -1.42 9.30
CA SER A 44 -12.59 -0.24 8.45
C SER A 44 -12.09 -0.54 7.04
N LEU A 45 -10.95 -1.24 6.90
CA LEU A 45 -10.43 -1.67 5.60
C LEU A 45 -11.42 -2.57 4.86
N ARG A 46 -12.03 -3.52 5.57
CA ARG A 46 -13.11 -4.35 5.01
C ARG A 46 -14.34 -3.55 4.58
N GLY A 47 -14.62 -2.45 5.24
CA GLY A 47 -15.71 -1.53 4.88
C GLY A 47 -15.40 -0.63 3.68
N LEU A 48 -14.12 -0.49 3.32
CA LEU A 48 -13.67 0.25 2.13
C LEU A 48 -13.57 -0.62 0.88
N ASP A 49 -13.92 -1.89 0.95
CA ASP A 49 -13.75 -2.90 -0.10
C ASP A 49 -14.24 -2.40 -1.47
N TRP A 50 -13.43 -2.59 -2.49
CA TRP A 50 -13.68 -2.22 -3.87
C TRP A 50 -13.00 -3.21 -4.82
N ASP A 51 -13.33 -3.15 -6.11
CA ASP A 51 -12.75 -4.03 -7.12
C ASP A 51 -12.33 -3.25 -8.36
N THR A 52 -11.25 -3.69 -9.02
CA THR A 52 -10.76 -3.11 -10.27
C THR A 52 -11.83 -3.01 -11.35
N HIS A 53 -12.79 -3.95 -11.36
CA HIS A 53 -13.89 -3.97 -12.32
C HIS A 53 -14.91 -2.83 -12.15
N GLU A 54 -14.84 -2.07 -11.07
CA GLU A 54 -15.63 -0.84 -10.91
C GLU A 54 -15.22 0.27 -11.90
N PHE A 55 -14.05 0.15 -12.54
CA PHE A 55 -13.48 1.16 -13.42
C PHE A 55 -13.35 0.67 -14.87
N ASP A 56 -13.72 1.51 -15.82
CA ASP A 56 -13.47 1.29 -17.25
C ASP A 56 -12.31 2.17 -17.72
N PHE A 57 -11.12 1.59 -17.86
CA PHE A 57 -9.91 2.31 -18.27
C PHE A 57 -9.80 2.53 -19.79
N SER A 58 -10.67 1.94 -20.61
CA SER A 58 -10.58 2.02 -22.06
C SER A 58 -10.63 3.44 -22.63
N PRO A 59 -11.34 4.43 -22.06
CA PRO A 59 -11.30 5.81 -22.55
C PRO A 59 -9.90 6.44 -22.45
N CYS A 60 -9.09 6.02 -21.47
CA CYS A 60 -7.76 6.57 -21.24
C CYS A 60 -6.78 6.24 -22.37
N LEU A 61 -7.06 5.20 -23.20
CA LEU A 61 -6.29 4.91 -24.41
C LEU A 61 -6.25 6.12 -25.37
N LEU A 62 -7.38 6.79 -25.55
CA LEU A 62 -7.45 8.00 -26.38
C LEU A 62 -6.78 9.19 -25.69
N GLU A 63 -6.96 9.31 -24.37
CA GLU A 63 -6.36 10.41 -23.59
C GLU A 63 -4.84 10.36 -23.65
N PHE A 64 -4.20 9.20 -23.48
CA PHE A 64 -2.75 9.06 -23.64
C PHE A 64 -2.22 9.47 -25.03
N LYS A 65 -3.06 9.37 -26.07
CA LYS A 65 -2.71 9.80 -27.44
C LYS A 65 -2.93 11.28 -27.69
N THR A 66 -3.88 11.91 -27.01
CA THR A 66 -4.38 13.24 -27.34
C THR A 66 -4.07 14.32 -26.31
N LYS A 67 -3.88 13.95 -25.04
CA LYS A 67 -3.53 14.91 -23.98
C LYS A 67 -2.08 15.38 -24.09
N PRO A 68 -1.71 16.51 -23.47
CA PRO A 68 -0.36 17.03 -23.51
C PRO A 68 0.67 15.96 -23.08
N LYS A 69 1.71 15.79 -23.88
CA LYS A 69 2.72 14.71 -23.66
C LYS A 69 3.33 14.72 -22.26
N GLY A 70 3.61 15.91 -21.71
CA GLY A 70 4.19 16.03 -20.36
C GLY A 70 3.22 15.53 -19.26
N ILE A 71 1.92 15.78 -19.39
CA ILE A 71 0.88 15.28 -18.45
C ILE A 71 0.77 13.76 -18.56
N SER A 72 0.70 13.23 -19.79
CA SER A 72 0.67 11.78 -20.05
C SER A 72 1.91 11.09 -19.49
N GLN A 73 3.09 11.70 -19.64
CA GLN A 73 4.34 11.16 -19.11
C GLN A 73 4.38 11.18 -17.57
N ALA A 74 3.91 12.26 -16.93
CA ALA A 74 3.78 12.31 -15.49
C ALA A 74 2.84 11.19 -14.97
N MET A 75 1.71 10.96 -15.64
CA MET A 75 0.79 9.89 -15.29
C MET A 75 1.48 8.52 -15.39
N ILE A 76 2.11 8.19 -16.52
CA ILE A 76 2.78 6.88 -16.74
C ILE A 76 3.89 6.64 -15.72
N GLN A 77 4.73 7.64 -15.45
CA GLN A 77 5.84 7.50 -14.51
C GLN A 77 5.34 7.27 -13.07
N ASN A 78 4.24 7.92 -12.66
CA ASN A 78 3.67 7.69 -11.35
C ASN A 78 2.98 6.33 -11.23
N LEU A 79 2.20 5.93 -12.23
CA LEU A 79 1.55 4.61 -12.26
C LEU A 79 2.58 3.48 -12.23
N GLY A 80 3.66 3.60 -13.02
CA GLY A 80 4.73 2.62 -13.06
C GLY A 80 5.39 2.45 -11.70
N TRP A 81 5.76 3.56 -11.06
CA TRP A 81 6.37 3.52 -9.73
C TRP A 81 5.39 2.98 -8.66
N GLN A 82 4.13 3.41 -8.67
CA GLN A 82 3.12 2.91 -7.74
C GLN A 82 2.96 1.40 -7.87
N TRP A 83 2.91 0.87 -9.09
CA TRP A 83 2.84 -0.57 -9.33
C TRP A 83 4.05 -1.33 -8.77
N GLU A 84 5.28 -0.81 -8.96
CA GLU A 84 6.49 -1.38 -8.36
C GLU A 84 6.41 -1.36 -6.82
N ALA A 85 5.96 -0.26 -6.23
CA ALA A 85 5.92 -0.05 -4.79
C ALA A 85 4.90 -0.96 -4.11
N ASP A 86 3.66 -1.06 -4.62
CA ASP A 86 2.63 -1.96 -4.10
C ASP A 86 3.04 -3.44 -4.22
N SER A 87 3.71 -3.79 -5.34
CA SER A 87 4.26 -5.14 -5.49
C SER A 87 5.35 -5.44 -4.45
N VAL A 88 6.18 -4.45 -4.09
CA VAL A 88 7.18 -4.58 -3.02
C VAL A 88 6.50 -4.66 -1.65
N ALA A 89 5.50 -3.82 -1.38
CA ALA A 89 4.76 -3.83 -0.12
C ALA A 89 4.09 -5.19 0.12
N ALA A 90 3.28 -5.67 -0.83
CA ALA A 90 2.60 -6.97 -0.74
C ALA A 90 3.57 -8.11 -0.44
N ASN A 91 4.66 -8.22 -1.23
CA ASN A 91 5.64 -9.29 -1.08
C ASN A 91 6.42 -9.18 0.24
N SER A 92 6.81 -7.97 0.64
CA SER A 92 7.64 -7.77 1.84
C SER A 92 6.85 -8.00 3.13
N ILE A 93 5.61 -7.50 3.23
CA ILE A 93 4.77 -7.69 4.43
C ILE A 93 4.58 -9.19 4.68
N MET A 94 4.12 -9.93 3.66
CA MET A 94 3.89 -11.36 3.77
C MET A 94 5.17 -12.14 4.11
N ALA A 95 6.28 -11.84 3.44
CA ALA A 95 7.53 -12.57 3.62
C ALA A 95 8.20 -12.27 4.96
N VAL A 96 8.10 -11.05 5.48
CA VAL A 96 8.83 -10.62 6.68
C VAL A 96 8.02 -10.84 7.96
N MET A 97 6.77 -10.38 7.96
CA MET A 97 6.03 -10.25 9.22
C MET A 97 5.56 -11.58 9.81
N ASN A 98 5.40 -12.62 8.99
CA ASN A 98 5.10 -13.97 9.49
C ASN A 98 6.17 -14.54 10.43
N HIS A 99 7.40 -14.00 10.40
CA HIS A 99 8.48 -14.44 11.29
C HIS A 99 8.41 -13.78 12.67
N PHE A 100 7.79 -12.62 12.78
CA PHE A 100 7.84 -11.76 13.97
C PHE A 100 6.50 -11.59 14.68
N VAL A 101 5.40 -11.51 13.95
CA VAL A 101 4.07 -11.18 14.48
C VAL A 101 3.53 -12.29 15.36
N THR A 102 3.05 -11.92 16.53
CA THR A 102 2.45 -12.85 17.50
C THR A 102 1.11 -12.39 18.07
N ASP A 103 0.71 -11.13 17.79
CA ASP A 103 -0.64 -10.64 18.07
C ASP A 103 -1.59 -11.00 16.94
N SER A 104 -2.76 -11.53 17.30
CA SER A 104 -3.75 -11.98 16.33
C SER A 104 -4.44 -10.83 15.57
N GLY A 105 -4.62 -9.67 16.21
CA GLY A 105 -5.19 -8.48 15.58
C GLY A 105 -4.24 -7.90 14.55
N LEU A 106 -2.95 -7.80 14.91
CA LEU A 106 -1.91 -7.32 14.00
C LEU A 106 -1.75 -8.24 12.79
N LYS A 107 -1.71 -9.56 13.04
CA LYS A 107 -1.68 -10.53 11.95
C LYS A 107 -2.86 -10.35 10.99
N THR A 108 -4.08 -10.26 11.54
CA THR A 108 -5.29 -10.19 10.71
C THR A 108 -5.35 -8.91 9.87
N VAL A 109 -4.99 -7.76 10.44
CA VAL A 109 -5.00 -6.50 9.68
C VAL A 109 -3.90 -6.49 8.61
N TRP A 110 -2.72 -7.06 8.87
CA TRP A 110 -1.67 -7.12 7.86
C TRP A 110 -1.95 -8.15 6.76
N ASP A 111 -2.55 -9.29 7.07
CA ASP A 111 -3.03 -10.23 6.03
C ASP A 111 -4.04 -9.54 5.10
N GLN A 112 -4.92 -8.68 5.65
CA GLN A 112 -5.86 -7.89 4.85
C GLN A 112 -5.16 -6.78 4.06
N ILE A 113 -4.15 -6.11 4.62
CA ILE A 113 -3.33 -5.13 3.88
C ILE A 113 -2.61 -5.83 2.71
N VAL A 114 -2.03 -7.01 2.89
CA VAL A 114 -1.41 -7.77 1.79
C VAL A 114 -2.43 -8.06 0.67
N ALA A 115 -3.66 -8.44 1.02
CA ALA A 115 -4.72 -8.66 0.03
C ALA A 115 -5.08 -7.35 -0.70
N ASN A 116 -5.08 -6.24 0.00
CA ASN A 116 -5.36 -4.91 -0.54
C ASN A 116 -4.22 -4.43 -1.45
N GLU A 117 -2.95 -4.62 -1.07
CA GLU A 117 -1.77 -4.34 -1.90
C GLU A 117 -1.76 -5.16 -3.21
N ASN A 118 -2.20 -6.43 -3.14
CA ASN A 118 -2.37 -7.24 -4.34
C ASN A 118 -3.46 -6.66 -5.27
N LEU A 119 -4.56 -6.14 -4.71
CA LEU A 119 -5.60 -5.44 -5.46
C LEU A 119 -5.04 -4.16 -6.11
N HIS A 120 -4.27 -3.36 -5.37
CA HIS A 120 -3.62 -2.16 -5.87
C HIS A 120 -2.70 -2.49 -7.06
N ALA A 121 -1.76 -3.41 -6.87
CA ALA A 121 -0.80 -3.82 -7.90
C ALA A 121 -1.50 -4.38 -9.15
N THR A 122 -2.53 -5.21 -8.99
CA THR A 122 -3.31 -5.73 -10.13
C THR A 122 -4.11 -4.64 -10.84
N THR A 123 -4.57 -3.62 -10.12
CA THR A 123 -5.28 -2.47 -10.71
C THR A 123 -4.36 -1.68 -11.64
N TYR A 124 -3.10 -1.45 -11.28
CA TYR A 124 -2.13 -0.81 -12.20
C TYR A 124 -1.88 -1.68 -13.45
N SER A 125 -1.80 -2.99 -13.28
CA SER A 125 -1.70 -3.91 -14.42
C SER A 125 -2.90 -3.79 -15.38
N GLU A 126 -4.11 -3.72 -14.86
CA GLU A 126 -5.33 -3.56 -15.67
C GLU A 126 -5.39 -2.16 -16.32
N ILE A 127 -4.96 -1.10 -15.62
CA ILE A 127 -4.80 0.24 -16.21
C ILE A 127 -3.90 0.15 -17.44
N VAL A 128 -2.73 -0.46 -17.34
CA VAL A 128 -1.79 -0.60 -18.46
C VAL A 128 -2.40 -1.44 -19.58
N ARG A 129 -3.05 -2.54 -19.23
CA ARG A 129 -3.70 -3.44 -20.20
C ARG A 129 -4.72 -2.73 -21.09
N TYR A 130 -5.55 -1.85 -20.52
CA TYR A 130 -6.68 -1.24 -21.24
C TYR A 130 -6.41 0.17 -21.76
N SER A 131 -5.35 0.81 -21.28
CA SER A 131 -5.03 2.19 -21.65
C SER A 131 -3.95 2.31 -22.74
N PHE A 132 -3.35 1.18 -23.20
CA PHE A 132 -2.27 1.22 -24.17
C PHE A 132 -2.44 0.17 -25.28
N ASP A 133 -2.05 0.53 -26.53
CA ASP A 133 -2.06 -0.41 -27.66
C ASP A 133 -0.99 -1.52 -27.53
N ALA A 134 0.09 -1.24 -26.83
CA ALA A 134 1.21 -2.16 -26.62
C ALA A 134 1.58 -2.26 -25.12
N PRO A 135 0.73 -2.92 -24.30
CA PRO A 135 0.93 -2.99 -22.85
C PRO A 135 2.30 -3.55 -22.43
N ASN A 136 2.80 -4.59 -23.12
CA ASN A 136 4.10 -5.20 -22.82
C ASN A 136 5.27 -4.21 -22.97
N LYS A 137 5.18 -3.30 -23.96
CA LYS A 137 6.22 -2.27 -24.14
C LYS A 137 6.20 -1.27 -23.00
N VAL A 138 5.02 -0.86 -22.52
CA VAL A 138 4.89 0.03 -21.36
C VAL A 138 5.50 -0.61 -20.12
N LEU A 139 5.30 -1.90 -19.93
CA LEU A 139 5.85 -2.68 -18.83
C LEU A 139 7.39 -2.72 -18.87
N GLU A 140 7.97 -2.97 -20.06
CA GLU A 140 9.41 -2.90 -20.27
C GLU A 140 9.97 -1.49 -20.02
N ASP A 141 9.29 -0.45 -20.50
CA ASP A 141 9.69 0.94 -20.33
C ASP A 141 9.64 1.36 -18.84
N VAL A 142 8.62 0.94 -18.09
CA VAL A 142 8.46 1.19 -16.65
C VAL A 142 9.61 0.53 -15.86
N LEU A 143 9.82 -0.77 -16.05
CA LEU A 143 10.91 -1.50 -15.37
C LEU A 143 12.31 -0.99 -15.77
N GLY A 144 12.43 -0.31 -16.89
CA GLY A 144 13.65 0.33 -17.37
C GLY A 144 14.00 1.64 -16.64
N ILE A 145 13.08 2.23 -15.86
CA ILE A 145 13.30 3.49 -15.14
C ILE A 145 14.10 3.23 -13.87
N LYS A 146 15.44 3.34 -13.95
CA LYS A 146 16.31 3.11 -12.80
C LYS A 146 16.03 4.05 -11.61
N ASP A 147 15.63 5.28 -11.89
CA ASP A 147 15.29 6.28 -10.86
C ASP A 147 14.08 5.84 -10.02
N SER A 148 13.14 5.11 -10.62
CA SER A 148 12.00 4.48 -9.95
C SER A 148 12.46 3.46 -8.90
N LEU A 149 13.27 2.49 -9.30
CA LEU A 149 13.83 1.48 -8.40
C LEU A 149 14.77 2.07 -7.34
N MET A 150 15.54 3.09 -7.70
CA MET A 150 16.41 3.82 -6.76
C MET A 150 15.60 4.49 -5.64
N ARG A 151 14.39 4.93 -5.93
CA ARG A 151 13.47 5.52 -4.96
C ARG A 151 13.11 4.56 -3.82
N LEU A 152 13.01 3.26 -4.10
CA LEU A 152 12.72 2.20 -3.12
C LEU A 152 13.98 1.67 -2.39
N SER A 153 15.17 2.11 -2.76
CA SER A 153 16.43 1.47 -2.31
C SER A 153 16.60 1.47 -0.79
N THR A 154 16.21 2.54 -0.09
CA THR A 154 16.36 2.68 1.35
C THR A 154 15.42 1.74 2.10
N VAL A 155 14.13 1.79 1.81
CA VAL A 155 13.14 0.92 2.43
C VAL A 155 13.40 -0.54 2.07
N GLY A 156 13.75 -0.84 0.82
CA GLY A 156 14.06 -2.18 0.36
C GLY A 156 15.25 -2.83 1.05
N LYS A 157 16.30 -2.06 1.39
CA LYS A 157 17.44 -2.56 2.19
C LYS A 157 17.02 -2.99 3.59
N ILE A 158 16.20 -2.18 4.26
CA ILE A 158 15.71 -2.47 5.61
C ILE A 158 14.77 -3.69 5.57
N MET A 159 13.86 -3.74 4.62
CA MET A 159 12.95 -4.87 4.41
C MET A 159 13.71 -6.16 4.11
N GLY A 160 14.72 -6.10 3.23
CA GLY A 160 15.58 -7.25 2.91
C GLY A 160 16.38 -7.74 4.12
N ASN A 161 16.92 -6.84 4.95
CA ASN A 161 17.58 -7.22 6.21
C ASN A 161 16.61 -7.88 7.17
N ALA A 162 15.42 -7.32 7.35
CA ALA A 162 14.40 -7.91 8.23
C ALA A 162 13.97 -9.31 7.76
N PHE A 163 13.87 -9.53 6.47
CA PHE A 163 13.61 -10.87 5.90
C PHE A 163 14.71 -11.86 6.27
N GLN A 164 15.99 -11.50 6.12
CA GLN A 164 17.12 -12.38 6.47
C GLN A 164 17.15 -12.70 7.97
N VAL A 165 16.90 -11.70 8.82
CA VAL A 165 16.80 -11.89 10.28
C VAL A 165 15.61 -12.80 10.62
N GLY A 166 14.46 -12.58 9.99
CA GLY A 166 13.27 -13.40 10.18
C GLY A 166 13.49 -14.87 9.83
N LEU A 167 14.22 -15.17 8.76
CA LEU A 167 14.61 -16.53 8.41
C LEU A 167 15.46 -17.17 9.51
N LYS A 168 16.47 -16.47 10.04
CA LYS A 168 17.29 -16.97 11.15
C LYS A 168 16.47 -17.27 12.40
N VAL A 169 15.50 -16.40 12.73
CA VAL A 169 14.58 -16.62 13.86
C VAL A 169 13.73 -17.87 13.65
N SER A 170 13.14 -18.03 12.46
CA SER A 170 12.28 -19.18 12.17
C SER A 170 13.04 -20.50 12.11
N GLN A 171 14.32 -20.47 11.74
CA GLN A 171 15.21 -21.64 11.72
C GLN A 171 15.84 -21.95 13.11
N GLY A 172 15.57 -21.13 14.12
CA GLY A 172 16.18 -21.27 15.44
C GLY A 172 17.66 -20.89 15.52
N GLN A 173 18.19 -20.22 14.50
CA GLN A 173 19.57 -19.75 14.43
C GLN A 173 19.76 -18.43 15.21
N LEU A 174 18.67 -17.68 15.41
CA LEU A 174 18.63 -16.48 16.21
C LEU A 174 17.50 -16.58 17.23
N SER A 175 17.78 -16.20 18.48
CA SER A 175 16.76 -16.19 19.53
C SER A 175 15.67 -15.17 19.24
N ARG A 176 14.40 -15.53 19.49
CA ARG A 176 13.26 -14.58 19.46
C ARG A 176 13.40 -13.46 20.49
N ASP A 177 14.15 -13.71 21.59
CA ASP A 177 14.38 -12.72 22.64
C ASP A 177 15.55 -11.80 22.32
N SER A 178 16.25 -12.00 21.21
CA SER A 178 17.39 -11.15 20.83
C SER A 178 16.95 -9.74 20.43
N GLU A 179 17.80 -8.77 20.73
CA GLU A 179 17.60 -7.38 20.32
C GLU A 179 17.69 -7.23 18.79
N GLU A 180 18.50 -8.07 18.12
CA GLU A 180 18.61 -8.10 16.66
C GLU A 180 17.26 -8.47 16.01
N ALA A 181 16.59 -9.51 16.51
CA ALA A 181 15.29 -9.93 16.00
C ALA A 181 14.22 -8.85 16.20
N TYR A 182 14.20 -8.24 17.38
CA TYR A 182 13.25 -7.19 17.70
C TYR A 182 13.49 -5.92 16.88
N ALA A 183 14.75 -5.50 16.74
CA ALA A 183 15.12 -4.35 15.93
C ALA A 183 14.72 -4.55 14.46
N ALA A 184 14.89 -5.77 13.93
CA ALA A 184 14.49 -6.07 12.55
C ALA A 184 13.00 -5.87 12.32
N ALA A 185 12.13 -6.35 13.23
CA ALA A 185 10.69 -6.15 13.15
C ALA A 185 10.30 -4.68 13.29
N PHE A 186 10.89 -3.97 14.25
CA PHE A 186 10.61 -2.57 14.51
C PHE A 186 11.05 -1.66 13.33
N LEU A 187 12.27 -1.84 12.82
CA LEU A 187 12.80 -1.08 11.69
C LEU A 187 12.04 -1.38 10.40
N PHE A 188 11.61 -2.62 10.17
CA PHE A 188 10.73 -2.96 9.06
C PHE A 188 9.43 -2.15 9.14
N THR A 189 8.80 -2.07 10.31
CA THR A 189 7.56 -1.29 10.49
C THR A 189 7.80 0.20 10.22
N CYS A 190 8.93 0.75 10.67
CA CYS A 190 9.29 2.15 10.37
C CYS A 190 9.51 2.38 8.87
N ALA A 191 10.16 1.43 8.17
CA ALA A 191 10.41 1.52 6.73
C ALA A 191 9.10 1.42 5.92
N LEU A 192 8.22 0.48 6.28
CA LEU A 192 6.89 0.35 5.68
C LEU A 192 6.08 1.63 5.91
N PHE A 193 6.06 2.15 7.14
CA PHE A 193 5.39 3.42 7.45
C PHE A 193 5.95 4.60 6.62
N GLY A 194 7.27 4.63 6.38
CA GLY A 194 7.90 5.62 5.49
C GLY A 194 7.47 5.47 4.03
N LEU A 195 7.30 4.24 3.55
CA LEU A 195 6.76 3.95 2.21
C LEU A 195 5.33 4.50 2.08
N GLU A 196 4.45 4.11 2.98
CA GLU A 196 3.03 4.48 2.97
C GLU A 196 2.82 5.99 3.17
N ARG A 197 3.45 6.55 4.20
CA ARG A 197 3.21 7.93 4.62
C ARG A 197 3.91 8.98 3.76
N VAL A 198 5.02 8.63 3.10
CA VAL A 198 5.82 9.61 2.35
C VAL A 198 5.86 9.30 0.87
N HIS A 199 6.37 8.14 0.48
CA HIS A 199 6.58 7.82 -0.93
C HIS A 199 5.27 7.78 -1.72
N PHE A 200 4.26 7.08 -1.22
CA PHE A 200 2.96 7.02 -1.88
C PHE A 200 2.27 8.38 -1.92
N MET A 201 2.28 9.12 -0.81
CA MET A 201 1.59 10.42 -0.74
C MET A 201 2.16 11.43 -1.75
N GLY A 202 3.50 11.43 -1.96
CA GLY A 202 4.13 12.26 -3.00
C GLY A 202 3.65 11.92 -4.41
N SER A 203 3.50 10.64 -4.69
CA SER A 203 3.04 10.13 -5.99
C SER A 203 1.54 10.41 -6.21
N PHE A 204 0.71 10.15 -5.21
CA PHE A 204 -0.72 10.44 -5.25
C PHE A 204 -1.02 11.93 -5.47
N ALA A 205 -0.16 12.82 -4.95
CA ALA A 205 -0.33 14.26 -5.16
C ALA A 205 -0.25 14.65 -6.64
N VAL A 206 0.59 13.99 -7.43
CA VAL A 206 0.68 14.21 -8.88
C VAL A 206 -0.59 13.72 -9.59
N THR A 207 -1.04 12.51 -9.29
CA THR A 207 -2.28 11.97 -9.86
C THR A 207 -3.50 12.80 -9.44
N GLY A 208 -3.56 13.22 -8.17
CA GLY A 208 -4.62 14.09 -7.65
C GLY A 208 -4.65 15.46 -8.33
N ALA A 209 -3.49 16.01 -8.71
CA ALA A 209 -3.43 17.25 -9.49
C ALA A 209 -3.99 17.08 -10.90
N ILE A 210 -3.64 15.99 -11.57
CA ILE A 210 -4.16 15.67 -12.90
C ILE A 210 -5.69 15.46 -12.84
N ALA A 211 -6.19 14.82 -11.78
CA ALA A 211 -7.62 14.64 -11.56
C ALA A 211 -8.41 15.97 -11.52
N GLN A 212 -7.78 17.08 -11.05
CA GLN A 212 -8.44 18.39 -11.00
C GLN A 212 -8.72 18.98 -12.39
N THR A 213 -8.05 18.50 -13.43
CA THR A 213 -8.32 18.93 -14.83
C THR A 213 -9.46 18.15 -15.49
N GLY A 214 -9.92 17.06 -14.86
CA GLY A 214 -10.90 16.15 -15.46
C GLY A 214 -10.28 15.15 -16.45
N ASP A 215 -8.95 15.11 -16.58
CA ASP A 215 -8.24 14.19 -17.45
C ASP A 215 -7.98 12.86 -16.75
N PHE A 216 -7.93 11.77 -17.52
CA PHE A 216 -7.65 10.42 -17.01
C PHE A 216 -8.55 9.98 -15.84
N MET A 217 -9.77 10.43 -15.82
CA MET A 217 -10.67 10.25 -14.66
C MET A 217 -10.88 8.81 -14.22
N PRO A 218 -11.00 7.79 -15.10
CA PRO A 218 -11.07 6.40 -14.66
C PRO A 218 -9.84 5.97 -13.86
N ILE A 219 -8.64 6.31 -14.35
CA ILE A 219 -7.37 6.05 -13.64
C ILE A 219 -7.32 6.84 -12.33
N CYS A 220 -7.62 8.14 -12.36
CA CYS A 220 -7.59 8.99 -11.18
C CYS A 220 -8.54 8.50 -10.07
N LYS A 221 -9.73 8.00 -10.43
CA LYS A 221 -10.68 7.43 -9.45
C LYS A 221 -10.19 6.13 -8.84
N ALA A 222 -9.58 5.24 -9.62
CA ALA A 222 -8.97 4.02 -9.11
C ALA A 222 -7.81 4.34 -8.15
N VAL A 223 -6.88 5.21 -8.56
CA VAL A 223 -5.77 5.66 -7.71
C VAL A 223 -6.26 6.42 -6.48
N GLN A 224 -7.41 7.11 -6.55
CA GLN A 224 -8.03 7.71 -5.37
C GLN A 224 -8.46 6.67 -4.34
N ARG A 225 -9.05 5.53 -4.77
CA ARG A 225 -9.40 4.43 -3.86
C ARG A 225 -8.15 3.87 -3.19
N ILE A 226 -7.11 3.60 -3.97
CA ILE A 226 -5.80 3.17 -3.46
C ILE A 226 -5.28 4.17 -2.42
N ALA A 227 -5.22 5.45 -2.75
CA ALA A 227 -4.73 6.49 -1.85
C ALA A 227 -5.55 6.63 -0.55
N GLN A 228 -6.84 6.30 -0.58
CA GLN A 228 -7.70 6.27 0.61
C GLN A 228 -7.40 5.09 1.51
N ASP A 229 -7.20 3.89 0.95
CA ASP A 229 -6.79 2.71 1.70
C ASP A 229 -5.44 2.96 2.41
N GLU A 230 -4.47 3.55 1.70
CA GLU A 230 -3.17 3.91 2.26
C GLU A 230 -3.29 4.93 3.40
N ALA A 231 -3.93 6.05 3.14
CA ALA A 231 -4.00 7.16 4.09
C ALA A 231 -4.82 6.84 5.35
N GLU A 232 -5.95 6.14 5.18
CA GLU A 232 -6.87 5.87 6.28
C GLU A 232 -6.52 4.61 7.07
N ILE A 233 -5.91 3.60 6.43
CA ILE A 233 -5.68 2.31 7.08
C ILE A 233 -4.19 1.99 7.20
N HIS A 234 -3.44 1.86 6.09
CA HIS A 234 -2.05 1.39 6.14
C HIS A 234 -1.17 2.30 6.99
N VAL A 235 -1.25 3.60 6.77
CA VAL A 235 -0.55 4.62 7.58
C VAL A 235 -0.95 4.53 9.07
N ASN A 236 -2.25 4.36 9.36
CA ASN A 236 -2.73 4.29 10.73
C ASN A 236 -2.36 2.99 11.44
N VAL A 237 -2.25 1.85 10.73
CA VAL A 237 -1.71 0.61 11.28
C VAL A 237 -0.24 0.78 11.63
N GLY A 238 0.57 1.29 10.71
CA GLY A 238 2.00 1.57 10.94
C GLY A 238 2.20 2.50 12.14
N LYS A 239 1.47 3.61 12.20
CA LYS A 239 1.50 4.57 13.32
C LYS A 239 1.14 3.92 14.65
N TYR A 240 0.05 3.14 14.69
CA TYR A 240 -0.39 2.46 15.90
C TYR A 240 0.68 1.47 16.40
N VAL A 241 1.24 0.66 15.51
CA VAL A 241 2.26 -0.34 15.87
C VAL A 241 3.51 0.35 16.42
N ILE A 242 4.04 1.35 15.72
CA ILE A 242 5.24 2.10 16.15
C ILE A 242 5.02 2.73 17.52
N GLN A 243 3.92 3.45 17.72
CA GLN A 243 3.63 4.14 18.98
C GLN A 243 3.40 3.14 20.13
N THR A 244 2.72 2.03 19.87
CA THR A 244 2.50 0.96 20.86
C THR A 244 3.82 0.34 21.29
N GLU A 245 4.70 -0.01 20.36
CA GLU A 245 6.01 -0.59 20.67
C GLU A 245 6.90 0.44 21.40
N MET A 246 6.94 1.70 20.98
CA MET A 246 7.70 2.76 21.65
C MET A 246 7.21 3.04 23.08
N ALA A 247 5.98 2.72 23.42
CA ALA A 247 5.46 2.80 24.78
C ALA A 247 5.98 1.67 25.69
N THR A 248 6.47 0.56 25.13
CA THR A 248 7.06 -0.53 25.90
C THR A 248 8.51 -0.23 26.29
N THR A 249 9.01 -0.86 27.38
CA THR A 249 10.42 -0.74 27.80
C THR A 249 11.36 -1.24 26.70
N ARG A 250 11.04 -2.37 26.07
CA ARG A 250 11.85 -2.98 24.99
C ARG A 250 11.86 -2.12 23.74
N GLY A 251 10.68 -1.67 23.29
CA GLY A 251 10.57 -0.84 22.10
C GLY A 251 11.25 0.52 22.28
N ARG A 252 11.12 1.14 23.45
CA ARG A 252 11.84 2.38 23.78
C ARG A 252 13.36 2.20 23.79
N ALA A 253 13.87 1.08 24.29
CA ALA A 253 15.30 0.76 24.25
C ALA A 253 15.76 0.55 22.80
N CYS A 254 15.01 -0.21 22.02
CA CYS A 254 15.27 -0.44 20.59
C CYS A 254 15.27 0.88 19.80
N TRP A 255 14.27 1.73 19.99
CA TRP A 255 14.21 3.06 19.38
C TRP A 255 15.43 3.90 19.69
N LYS A 256 15.85 3.96 21.00
CA LYS A 256 17.04 4.71 21.40
C LYS A 256 18.31 4.20 20.73
N ALA A 257 18.46 2.87 20.64
CA ALA A 257 19.63 2.24 20.02
C ALA A 257 19.70 2.48 18.51
N ASN A 258 18.55 2.60 17.85
CA ASN A 258 18.45 2.74 16.40
C ASN A 258 18.03 4.15 15.94
N ARG A 259 17.96 5.12 16.85
CA ARG A 259 17.44 6.48 16.58
C ARG A 259 18.10 7.12 15.37
N GLN A 260 19.45 7.05 15.28
CA GLN A 260 20.17 7.65 14.15
C GLN A 260 19.85 6.94 12.83
N LEU A 261 19.74 5.63 12.84
CA LEU A 261 19.38 4.86 11.64
C LEU A 261 17.97 5.21 11.14
N ILE A 262 17.01 5.43 12.08
CA ILE A 262 15.64 5.82 11.73
C ILE A 262 15.62 7.25 11.17
N ASP A 263 16.39 8.15 11.76
CA ASP A 263 16.56 9.53 11.28
C ASP A 263 17.15 9.56 9.87
N ASP A 264 18.28 8.89 9.67
CA ASP A 264 18.95 8.76 8.36
C ASP A 264 18.01 8.15 7.31
N MET A 265 17.18 7.19 7.69
CA MET A 265 16.19 6.58 6.81
C MET A 265 15.16 7.61 6.32
N PHE A 266 14.52 8.38 7.21
CA PHE A 266 13.53 9.38 6.81
C PHE A 266 14.16 10.53 6.00
N MET A 267 15.37 10.94 6.36
CA MET A 267 16.10 11.96 5.58
C MET A 267 16.44 11.44 4.17
N GLU A 268 16.83 10.17 4.04
CA GLU A 268 17.10 9.58 2.73
C GLU A 268 15.82 9.34 1.93
N ILE A 269 14.71 8.97 2.57
CA ILE A 269 13.37 8.92 1.95
C ILE A 269 13.04 10.30 1.36
N MET A 270 13.19 11.38 2.13
CA MET A 270 12.97 12.74 1.63
C MET A 270 13.89 13.08 0.45
N ALA A 271 15.18 12.75 0.55
CA ALA A 271 16.14 13.02 -0.51
C ALA A 271 15.81 12.23 -1.79
N SER A 272 15.37 10.99 -1.67
CA SER A 272 14.96 10.16 -2.82
C SER A 272 13.71 10.72 -3.51
N GLU A 273 12.74 11.24 -2.75
CA GLU A 273 11.58 11.95 -3.29
C GLU A 273 11.98 13.21 -4.06
N MET A 274 12.91 13.99 -3.53
CA MET A 274 13.40 15.18 -4.23
C MET A 274 14.13 14.82 -5.53
N ARG A 275 14.92 13.73 -5.54
CA ARG A 275 15.55 13.20 -6.77
C ARG A 275 14.51 12.76 -7.79
N TRP A 276 13.47 12.02 -7.34
CA TRP A 276 12.37 11.56 -8.20
C TRP A 276 11.62 12.74 -8.84
N ILE A 277 11.25 13.75 -8.07
CA ILE A 277 10.59 14.96 -8.60
C ILE A 277 11.50 15.66 -9.62
N ASN A 278 12.81 15.79 -9.35
CA ASN A 278 13.74 16.38 -10.29
C ASN A 278 13.87 15.53 -11.57
N PHE A 279 13.91 14.21 -11.46
CA PHE A 279 13.89 13.30 -12.60
C PHE A 279 12.63 13.51 -13.45
N GLN A 280 11.46 13.56 -12.85
CA GLN A 280 10.20 13.80 -13.58
C GLN A 280 10.25 15.14 -14.34
N GLN A 281 10.73 16.21 -13.71
CA GLN A 281 10.90 17.53 -14.37
C GLN A 281 11.86 17.46 -15.57
N THR A 282 13.02 16.82 -15.41
CA THR A 282 14.05 16.76 -16.45
C THR A 282 13.75 15.77 -17.55
N SER A 283 12.94 14.74 -17.29
CA SER A 283 12.49 13.77 -18.28
C SER A 283 11.32 14.26 -19.15
N GLY A 284 10.80 15.46 -18.88
CA GLY A 284 9.75 16.09 -19.67
C GLY A 284 8.33 15.89 -19.13
N SER A 285 8.18 15.37 -17.90
CA SER A 285 6.88 15.35 -17.21
C SER A 285 6.43 16.76 -16.87
N ALA A 286 5.12 17.01 -16.99
CA ALA A 286 4.51 18.27 -16.64
C ALA A 286 3.35 18.07 -15.65
N LEU A 287 3.08 19.10 -14.88
CA LEU A 287 1.90 19.20 -14.03
C LEU A 287 0.92 20.21 -14.63
N PRO A 288 -0.37 20.12 -14.31
CA PRO A 288 -1.33 21.18 -14.62
C PRO A 288 -0.98 22.42 -13.77
N THR A 289 -0.26 23.38 -14.37
CA THR A 289 0.36 24.51 -13.68
C THR A 289 -0.67 25.47 -13.06
N GLU A 290 -1.89 25.48 -13.56
CA GLU A 290 -3.03 26.19 -12.97
C GLU A 290 -3.52 25.58 -11.64
N ILE A 291 -3.16 24.31 -11.37
CA ILE A 291 -3.52 23.59 -10.13
C ILE A 291 -2.33 23.57 -9.18
N VAL A 292 -1.15 23.13 -9.65
CA VAL A 292 0.02 22.89 -8.80
C VAL A 292 1.32 23.00 -9.57
N GLY A 293 2.39 23.48 -8.90
CA GLY A 293 3.77 23.43 -9.38
C GLY A 293 4.60 22.38 -8.64
N TRP A 294 5.73 21.99 -9.23
CA TRP A 294 6.62 21.00 -8.64
C TRP A 294 7.16 21.42 -7.25
N ASP A 295 7.34 22.71 -7.00
CA ASP A 295 7.79 23.18 -5.69
C ASP A 295 6.72 22.95 -4.60
N GLN A 296 5.45 23.02 -4.95
CA GLN A 296 4.36 22.70 -4.03
C GLN A 296 4.30 21.19 -3.75
N ILE A 297 4.59 20.33 -4.75
CA ILE A 297 4.76 18.88 -4.54
C ILE A 297 5.94 18.63 -3.58
N LYS A 298 7.08 19.29 -3.76
CA LYS A 298 8.22 19.21 -2.84
C LYS A 298 7.85 19.64 -1.40
N GLN A 299 7.03 20.68 -1.25
CA GLN A 299 6.54 21.09 0.07
C GLN A 299 5.60 20.02 0.68
N TYR A 300 4.77 19.39 -0.13
CA TYR A 300 3.91 18.30 0.33
C TYR A 300 4.72 17.08 0.79
N VAL A 301 5.78 16.73 0.09
CA VAL A 301 6.72 15.70 0.56
C VAL A 301 7.31 16.08 1.92
N ARG A 302 7.83 17.30 2.08
CA ARG A 302 8.38 17.76 3.36
C ARG A 302 7.35 17.72 4.49
N PHE A 303 6.11 18.10 4.22
CA PHE A 303 5.01 18.00 5.16
C PHE A 303 4.81 16.54 5.63
N ASN A 304 4.77 15.58 4.70
CA ASN A 304 4.58 14.18 5.02
C ASN A 304 5.78 13.57 5.77
N VAL A 305 7.01 13.97 5.43
CA VAL A 305 8.22 13.53 6.17
C VAL A 305 8.22 14.09 7.59
N ALA A 306 7.86 15.36 7.77
CA ALA A 306 7.77 15.96 9.10
C ALA A 306 6.74 15.25 10.00
N ASP A 307 5.56 14.93 9.46
CA ASP A 307 4.53 14.17 10.17
C ASP A 307 4.99 12.74 10.50
N ALA A 308 5.72 12.11 9.57
CA ALA A 308 6.28 10.79 9.81
C ALA A 308 7.36 10.81 10.91
N MET A 309 8.26 11.79 10.90
CA MET A 309 9.29 11.98 11.92
C MET A 309 8.68 12.30 13.28
N ASP A 310 7.63 13.13 13.34
CA ASP A 310 6.90 13.40 14.58
C ASP A 310 6.29 12.11 15.16
N THR A 311 5.72 11.27 14.31
CA THR A 311 5.16 9.96 14.72
C THR A 311 6.19 9.06 15.39
N VAL A 312 7.44 9.10 14.95
CA VAL A 312 8.56 8.33 15.53
C VAL A 312 9.38 9.13 16.55
N GLU A 313 8.87 10.25 17.02
CA GLU A 313 9.50 11.15 18.02
C GLU A 313 10.92 11.61 17.62
N LEU A 314 11.13 11.92 16.34
CA LEU A 314 12.37 12.50 15.83
C LEU A 314 12.22 14.02 15.63
N PRO A 315 13.29 14.80 15.86
CA PRO A 315 13.27 16.24 15.59
C PRO A 315 13.19 16.49 14.08
N VAL A 316 12.51 17.54 13.68
CA VAL A 316 12.43 17.99 12.29
C VAL A 316 13.39 19.19 12.12
N ASP A 317 14.59 18.93 11.59
CA ASP A 317 15.64 19.92 11.43
C ASP A 317 15.65 20.58 10.03
N PHE A 318 14.52 20.53 9.32
CA PHE A 318 14.34 21.18 8.02
C PHE A 318 13.04 21.98 7.98
N LYS A 319 12.96 22.93 7.04
CA LYS A 319 11.74 23.74 6.86
C LYS A 319 10.64 22.89 6.21
N ALA A 320 9.57 22.62 6.97
CA ALA A 320 8.34 21.98 6.51
C ALA A 320 7.14 22.91 6.70
N PRO A 321 6.10 22.82 5.84
CA PRO A 321 4.82 23.47 6.10
C PRO A 321 4.18 22.94 7.39
N LEU A 322 3.51 23.81 8.15
CA LEU A 322 2.73 23.40 9.33
C LEU A 322 1.37 22.79 8.95
N ASP A 323 0.79 23.30 7.87
CA ASP A 323 -0.49 22.84 7.34
C ASP A 323 -0.27 22.16 5.98
N ILE A 324 -1.23 21.29 5.59
CA ILE A 324 -1.18 20.60 4.30
C ILE A 324 -1.12 21.62 3.14
N PRO A 325 -0.04 21.63 2.34
CA PRO A 325 0.15 22.65 1.31
C PRO A 325 -0.73 22.45 0.07
N LEU A 326 -1.32 21.26 -0.10
CA LEU A 326 -2.12 20.86 -1.25
C LEU A 326 -3.58 20.63 -0.81
N GLN A 327 -4.40 21.67 -0.90
CA GLN A 327 -5.79 21.62 -0.42
C GLN A 327 -6.66 20.58 -1.17
N TYR A 328 -6.37 20.30 -2.45
CA TYR A 328 -7.07 19.26 -3.20
C TYR A 328 -6.83 17.87 -2.61
N MET A 329 -5.66 17.60 -2.02
CA MET A 329 -5.36 16.31 -1.37
C MET A 329 -6.24 16.07 -0.15
N THR A 330 -6.58 17.10 0.62
CA THR A 330 -7.52 16.97 1.75
C THR A 330 -8.88 16.44 1.31
N LYS A 331 -9.38 16.90 0.16
CA LYS A 331 -10.65 16.43 -0.40
C LYS A 331 -10.49 15.05 -1.05
N TRP A 332 -9.37 14.84 -1.74
CA TRP A 332 -9.10 13.65 -2.52
C TRP A 332 -8.93 12.40 -1.65
N LEU A 333 -8.32 12.54 -0.47
CA LEU A 333 -8.13 11.46 0.50
C LEU A 333 -9.35 11.20 1.40
N ARG A 334 -10.39 12.07 1.41
CA ARG A 334 -11.58 11.87 2.26
C ARG A 334 -12.46 10.75 1.76
N VAL A 335 -12.56 9.67 2.53
CA VAL A 335 -13.46 8.54 2.27
C VAL A 335 -14.92 8.95 2.23
N ALA A 336 -15.37 9.82 3.14
CA ALA A 336 -16.76 10.28 3.22
C ALA A 336 -17.26 10.99 1.94
N GLY A 337 -16.36 11.44 1.05
CA GLY A 337 -16.72 12.07 -0.22
C GLY A 337 -16.86 11.09 -1.39
N THR A 338 -16.42 9.84 -1.22
CA THR A 338 -16.42 8.81 -2.28
C THR A 338 -17.45 7.71 -2.05
N GLN A 339 -18.01 7.62 -0.85
CA GLN A 339 -19.10 6.69 -0.50
C GLN A 339 -20.49 7.27 -0.82
N ALA A 340 -20.59 8.16 -1.82
CA ALA A 340 -21.89 8.55 -2.34
C ALA A 340 -22.60 7.29 -2.88
N SER A 341 -23.90 7.16 -2.55
CA SER A 341 -24.69 6.03 -3.06
C SER A 341 -24.61 5.97 -4.58
N PRO A 342 -24.76 4.78 -5.21
CA PRO A 342 -24.78 4.67 -6.68
C PRO A 342 -25.79 5.61 -7.36
N GLN A 343 -26.77 6.10 -6.62
CA GLN A 343 -27.80 7.05 -7.08
C GLN A 343 -27.34 8.51 -7.08
N GLU A 344 -26.25 8.82 -6.35
CA GLU A 344 -25.68 10.17 -6.23
C GLU A 344 -24.43 10.39 -7.06
N GLN A 345 -23.94 9.35 -7.72
CA GLN A 345 -22.81 9.43 -8.67
C GLN A 345 -23.33 9.57 -10.10
N ASP A 346 -22.63 10.39 -10.87
CA ASP A 346 -22.83 10.45 -12.32
C ASP A 346 -22.51 9.06 -12.91
N ASN A 347 -23.55 8.31 -13.27
CA ASN A 347 -23.51 6.87 -13.60
C ASN A 347 -22.78 6.52 -14.91
N GLY A 348 -22.03 7.44 -15.51
CA GLY A 348 -21.41 7.24 -16.82
C GLY A 348 -20.31 6.18 -16.90
N GLN A 349 -19.84 5.64 -15.76
CA GLN A 349 -18.67 4.75 -15.75
C GLN A 349 -18.81 3.47 -14.91
N TYR A 350 -19.95 3.26 -14.28
CA TYR A 350 -20.20 2.05 -13.51
C TYR A 350 -20.76 0.94 -14.40
N ARG A 351 -20.00 -0.13 -14.63
CA ARG A 351 -20.47 -1.32 -15.32
C ARG A 351 -20.90 -2.37 -14.30
N VAL A 352 -22.21 -2.51 -14.10
CA VAL A 352 -22.78 -3.60 -13.29
C VAL A 352 -22.78 -4.88 -14.14
N ASN A 353 -22.23 -5.97 -13.59
CA ASN A 353 -22.28 -7.33 -14.17
C ASN A 353 -21.58 -7.49 -15.53
N VAL A 354 -20.41 -6.91 -15.74
CA VAL A 354 -19.59 -7.27 -16.89
C VAL A 354 -18.88 -8.59 -16.61
N VAL A 355 -19.48 -9.69 -17.04
CA VAL A 355 -18.76 -10.96 -17.14
C VAL A 355 -17.86 -10.89 -18.36
N ARG A 356 -16.56 -10.77 -18.17
CA ARG A 356 -15.59 -10.88 -19.26
C ARG A 356 -15.35 -12.34 -19.58
N TYR A 357 -15.51 -12.69 -20.83
CA TYR A 357 -15.08 -13.98 -21.37
C TYR A 357 -13.74 -13.76 -22.06
N ASP A 358 -12.67 -13.61 -21.28
CA ASP A 358 -11.30 -13.43 -21.79
C ASP A 358 -10.72 -14.72 -22.39
N ASP A 359 -11.49 -15.81 -22.31
CA ASP A 359 -11.15 -17.11 -22.87
C ASP A 359 -11.55 -17.28 -24.35
N HIS A 360 -12.12 -16.26 -24.96
CA HIS A 360 -12.42 -16.27 -26.41
C HIS A 360 -11.13 -16.34 -27.24
N GLY A 361 -10.83 -17.55 -27.75
CA GLY A 361 -9.68 -17.83 -28.57
C GLY A 361 -8.50 -18.49 -27.82
N MET A 362 -8.58 -18.74 -26.53
CA MET A 362 -7.60 -19.53 -25.80
C MET A 362 -7.78 -21.02 -26.13
N VAL A 363 -6.75 -21.63 -26.70
CA VAL A 363 -6.67 -23.10 -26.85
C VAL A 363 -6.07 -23.65 -25.56
N PHE A 364 -6.89 -24.22 -24.69
CA PHE A 364 -6.41 -24.90 -23.49
C PHE A 364 -5.80 -26.27 -23.89
N PRO A 365 -4.62 -26.65 -23.34
CA PRO A 365 -3.97 -27.91 -23.66
C PRO A 365 -4.69 -29.15 -23.07
N PHE A 366 -5.84 -28.94 -22.44
CA PHE A 366 -6.69 -30.01 -21.87
C PHE A 366 -8.16 -29.67 -22.07
N GLU A 367 -8.96 -30.67 -22.44
CA GLU A 367 -10.41 -30.54 -22.43
C GLU A 367 -10.90 -30.49 -20.99
N LEU A 368 -11.33 -29.31 -20.53
CA LEU A 368 -12.20 -29.21 -19.36
C LEU A 368 -13.54 -29.86 -19.72
N LYS A 369 -13.73 -31.12 -19.35
CA LYS A 369 -15.06 -31.72 -19.34
C LYS A 369 -15.89 -30.95 -18.32
N ARG A 370 -16.63 -29.97 -18.80
CA ARG A 370 -17.67 -29.28 -18.02
C ARG A 370 -18.77 -30.29 -17.79
N ASP A 371 -18.75 -30.93 -16.64
CA ASP A 371 -19.88 -31.75 -16.18
C ASP A 371 -20.98 -30.80 -15.74
N ARG A 372 -21.85 -30.42 -16.70
CA ARG A 372 -22.95 -29.45 -16.51
C ARG A 372 -24.02 -29.90 -15.51
N LYS A 373 -23.88 -31.08 -14.90
CA LYS A 373 -24.90 -31.66 -13.99
C LYS A 373 -24.80 -31.19 -12.54
N ILE A 374 -23.76 -30.45 -12.15
CA ILE A 374 -23.53 -30.16 -10.72
C ILE A 374 -24.17 -28.84 -10.23
N TRP A 375 -24.63 -27.93 -11.13
CA TRP A 375 -25.07 -26.59 -10.73
C TRP A 375 -26.41 -26.10 -11.32
N LEU A 376 -27.28 -26.99 -11.70
CA LEU A 376 -28.68 -26.59 -11.89
C LEU A 376 -29.47 -26.94 -10.60
N PRO A 377 -30.02 -25.93 -9.86
CA PRO A 377 -31.03 -26.25 -8.87
C PRO A 377 -32.15 -26.99 -9.58
N SER A 378 -32.55 -28.16 -9.05
CA SER A 378 -33.69 -28.91 -9.54
C SER A 378 -34.90 -27.97 -9.56
N ALA A 379 -35.48 -27.78 -10.74
CA ALA A 379 -36.77 -27.12 -10.90
C ALA A 379 -37.88 -28.00 -10.32
N ALA A 380 -37.88 -28.13 -9.00
CA ALA A 380 -38.93 -28.82 -8.24
C ALA A 380 -39.09 -28.04 -6.93
N ASN A 381 -39.82 -26.94 -7.03
CA ASN A 381 -40.69 -26.36 -6.00
C ASN A 381 -41.11 -24.94 -6.44
N ALA A 382 -41.91 -24.91 -7.53
CA ALA A 382 -42.80 -23.78 -7.82
C ALA A 382 -44.20 -24.42 -8.00
N ALA A 383 -44.88 -24.56 -6.90
CA ALA A 383 -46.34 -24.69 -6.81
C ALA A 383 -46.79 -23.96 -5.55
#